data_f95fe4dea6144fbf67ab62b8fc1a620f
#
_entry.id   f95fe4dea6144fbf67ab62b8fc1a620f
#
_cell.length_a   1.000
_cell.length_b   1.000
_cell.length_c   1.000
_cell.angle_alpha   90.00
_cell.angle_beta   90.00
_cell.angle_gamma   90.00
#
_symmetry.space_group_name_H-M   'P 1'
#
loop_
_entity.id
_entity.type
_entity.pdbx_description
1 polymer ?
#
loop_
_entity_poly.entity_id
_entity_poly.type
_entity_poly.pdbx_seq_one_letter_code
_entity_poly.pdbx_strand_id
1 'polypeptide(L)'
;MAGLTLASPSAERGVYSPWRETWRRFSRHKLAVVSAFLLLILILAVVVGPFIWRVKINDIDIVAGMQGPSLSHPFGTDDLGQDILARMIYGGRISLAVGLAAMLVSVFIGTLVGALAGMSRGALGHGLMWLTDLFLSLPQLPLLLLLIYLFRDGLKQVFGPEGGIFILIVLVIGGLRWMPVARLVRAQFLSIREKEFVEAARALGASPVRQVVKHILPNALGPVIIAGTIDVAAAIIAESTLSFLGLGFPPDTPTWGRLLYDAKDFLDIGPHWALFPGGAIFIAVVAINFIGDGLRDALDARRVI
;
A
#
# COMPACT_ATOMS: atom_id res chain seq x y z
N MET A 1 -4.75 64.85 29.58
CA MET A 1 -3.81 63.72 29.58
C MET A 1 -4.56 62.44 29.79
N ALA A 2 -4.90 61.75 28.72
CA ALA A 2 -5.61 60.43 28.76
C ALA A 2 -4.58 59.35 28.37
N GLY A 3 -4.23 58.53 29.38
CA GLY A 3 -3.31 57.41 29.17
C GLY A 3 -3.95 56.26 28.36
N LEU A 4 -3.42 56.04 27.16
CA LEU A 4 -3.70 54.86 26.35
C LEU A 4 -2.93 53.68 26.94
N THR A 5 -3.62 52.84 27.72
CA THR A 5 -3.12 51.51 28.11
C THR A 5 -3.27 50.57 26.89
N LEU A 6 -2.14 50.34 26.21
CA LEU A 6 -2.01 49.27 25.22
C LEU A 6 -2.04 47.93 25.97
N ALA A 7 -3.21 47.28 26.01
CA ALA A 7 -3.32 45.91 26.42
C ALA A 7 -2.67 45.04 25.33
N SER A 8 -1.49 44.49 25.62
CA SER A 8 -0.86 43.46 24.82
C SER A 8 -1.68 42.17 24.93
N PRO A 9 -2.19 41.58 23.85
CA PRO A 9 -2.73 40.24 23.91
C PRO A 9 -1.53 39.27 24.02
N SER A 10 -1.23 38.83 25.24
CA SER A 10 -0.43 37.65 25.49
C SER A 10 -1.19 36.42 24.99
N ALA A 11 -1.19 36.23 23.68
CA ALA A 11 -1.62 34.97 23.12
C ALA A 11 -0.58 33.92 23.58
N GLU A 12 -0.92 33.12 24.55
CA GLU A 12 -0.23 31.88 24.86
C GLU A 12 -0.16 31.06 23.56
N ARG A 13 1.00 31.13 22.88
CA ARG A 13 1.32 30.27 21.78
C ARG A 13 1.57 28.88 22.37
N GLY A 14 0.50 28.14 22.60
CA GLY A 14 0.58 26.72 22.88
C GLY A 14 1.51 26.09 21.85
N VAL A 15 2.46 25.26 22.31
CA VAL A 15 3.43 24.56 21.46
C VAL A 15 2.65 23.81 20.38
N TYR A 16 2.65 24.36 19.16
CA TYR A 16 2.00 23.76 18.01
C TYR A 16 2.78 22.51 17.61
N SER A 17 2.28 21.34 18.00
CA SER A 17 2.78 20.06 17.49
C SER A 17 2.07 19.75 16.16
N PRO A 18 2.78 19.74 15.02
CA PRO A 18 2.18 19.46 13.72
C PRO A 18 1.43 18.10 13.69
N TRP A 19 1.95 17.10 14.39
CA TRP A 19 1.36 15.76 14.49
C TRP A 19 0.01 15.74 15.23
N ARG A 20 -0.11 16.56 16.29
CA ARG A 20 -1.37 16.68 17.04
C ARG A 20 -2.46 17.32 16.21
N GLU A 21 -2.11 18.30 15.39
CA GLU A 21 -3.04 18.95 14.47
C GLU A 21 -3.46 17.99 13.34
N THR A 22 -2.52 17.29 12.73
CA THR A 22 -2.79 16.26 11.72
C THR A 22 -3.72 15.18 12.27
N TRP A 23 -3.45 14.67 13.48
CA TRP A 23 -4.32 13.70 14.13
C TRP A 23 -5.72 14.24 14.39
N ARG A 24 -5.84 15.48 14.87
CA ARG A 24 -7.13 16.14 15.13
C ARG A 24 -7.95 16.29 13.84
N ARG A 25 -7.31 16.61 12.73
CA ARG A 25 -7.97 16.72 11.42
C ARG A 25 -8.38 15.36 10.89
N PHE A 26 -7.49 14.37 10.95
CA PHE A 26 -7.79 13.00 10.55
C PHE A 26 -8.98 12.44 11.34
N SER A 27 -9.02 12.62 12.65
CA SER A 27 -10.11 12.12 13.51
C SER A 27 -11.47 12.79 13.25
N ARG A 28 -11.51 13.93 12.56
CA ARG A 28 -12.76 14.57 12.11
C ARG A 28 -13.29 13.99 10.79
N HIS A 29 -12.47 13.30 10.03
CA HIS A 29 -12.88 12.65 8.78
C HIS A 29 -13.53 11.29 9.09
N LYS A 30 -14.86 11.29 9.28
CA LYS A 30 -15.63 10.12 9.75
C LYS A 30 -15.37 8.85 8.93
N LEU A 31 -15.34 8.95 7.58
CA LEU A 31 -15.08 7.80 6.71
C LEU A 31 -13.68 7.23 6.92
N ALA A 32 -12.65 8.06 7.06
CA ALA A 32 -11.29 7.60 7.31
C ALA A 32 -11.16 6.88 8.66
N VAL A 33 -11.83 7.39 9.71
CA VAL A 33 -11.84 6.77 11.05
C VAL A 33 -12.55 5.42 11.03
N VAL A 34 -13.74 5.33 10.40
CA VAL A 34 -14.45 4.06 10.23
C VAL A 34 -13.62 3.06 9.43
N SER A 35 -13.00 3.51 8.35
CA SER A 35 -12.13 2.69 7.52
C SER A 35 -10.87 2.22 8.24
N ALA A 36 -10.26 3.08 9.05
CA ALA A 36 -9.13 2.69 9.90
C ALA A 36 -9.53 1.62 10.93
N PHE A 37 -10.73 1.73 11.50
CA PHE A 37 -11.26 0.71 12.41
C PHE A 37 -11.54 -0.62 11.70
N LEU A 38 -12.17 -0.59 10.52
CA LEU A 38 -12.42 -1.79 9.71
C LEU A 38 -11.11 -2.47 9.28
N LEU A 39 -10.13 -1.70 8.82
CA LEU A 39 -8.82 -2.22 8.47
C LEU A 39 -8.10 -2.81 9.68
N LEU A 40 -8.19 -2.17 10.85
CA LEU A 40 -7.63 -2.69 12.09
C LEU A 40 -8.26 -4.04 12.47
N ILE A 41 -9.58 -4.17 12.39
CA ILE A 41 -10.27 -5.45 12.64
C ILE A 41 -9.76 -6.52 11.67
N LEU A 42 -9.65 -6.19 10.40
CA LEU A 42 -9.17 -7.11 9.38
C LEU A 42 -7.72 -7.54 9.63
N ILE A 43 -6.83 -6.62 9.99
CA ILE A 43 -5.44 -6.92 10.36
C ILE A 43 -5.41 -7.78 11.64
N LEU A 44 -6.20 -7.45 12.65
CA LEU A 44 -6.29 -8.25 13.87
C LEU A 44 -6.81 -9.66 13.59
N ALA A 45 -7.83 -9.80 12.73
CA ALA A 45 -8.34 -11.11 12.31
C ALA A 45 -7.25 -11.96 11.64
N VAL A 46 -6.44 -11.37 10.76
CA VAL A 46 -5.34 -12.09 10.06
C VAL A 46 -4.16 -12.39 10.99
N VAL A 47 -3.82 -11.48 11.92
CA VAL A 47 -2.65 -11.65 12.81
C VAL A 47 -2.96 -12.53 13.99
N VAL A 48 -4.09 -12.30 14.67
CA VAL A 48 -4.51 -13.00 15.89
C VAL A 48 -5.31 -14.26 15.58
N GLY A 49 -6.02 -14.27 14.44
CA GLY A 49 -6.90 -15.35 14.02
C GLY A 49 -6.30 -16.76 14.12
N PRO A 50 -5.06 -17.04 13.69
CA PRO A 50 -4.47 -18.37 13.79
C PRO A 50 -4.24 -18.85 15.21
N PHE A 51 -4.20 -17.96 16.20
CA PHE A 51 -4.11 -18.35 17.61
C PHE A 51 -5.46 -18.76 18.18
N ILE A 52 -6.55 -18.24 17.59
CA ILE A 52 -7.94 -18.52 17.97
C ILE A 52 -8.47 -19.71 17.16
N TRP A 53 -8.35 -19.62 15.82
CA TRP A 53 -8.80 -20.64 14.88
C TRP A 53 -7.62 -21.48 14.41
N ARG A 54 -7.38 -22.61 15.13
CA ARG A 54 -6.19 -23.46 14.97
C ARG A 54 -6.35 -24.58 13.95
N VAL A 55 -7.29 -24.43 13.02
CA VAL A 55 -7.49 -25.40 11.93
C VAL A 55 -6.33 -25.27 10.94
N LYS A 56 -5.82 -26.40 10.47
CA LYS A 56 -4.74 -26.41 9.46
C LYS A 56 -5.28 -25.99 8.10
N ILE A 57 -4.53 -25.16 7.38
CA ILE A 57 -4.94 -24.56 6.10
C ILE A 57 -5.01 -25.55 4.92
N ASN A 58 -4.25 -26.66 5.01
CA ASN A 58 -4.10 -27.64 3.92
C ASN A 58 -4.54 -29.04 4.39
N ASP A 59 -5.36 -29.13 5.45
CA ASP A 59 -5.92 -30.40 5.91
C ASP A 59 -7.07 -30.78 4.98
N ILE A 60 -6.93 -31.92 4.30
CA ILE A 60 -7.89 -32.39 3.30
C ILE A 60 -8.83 -33.38 3.97
N ASP A 61 -10.13 -33.09 3.94
CA ASP A 61 -11.22 -33.99 4.36
C ASP A 61 -12.31 -34.04 3.28
N ILE A 62 -12.16 -34.98 2.35
CA ILE A 62 -13.07 -35.13 1.24
C ILE A 62 -14.53 -35.39 1.69
N VAL A 63 -14.71 -35.98 2.89
CA VAL A 63 -16.05 -36.21 3.44
C VAL A 63 -16.72 -34.90 3.87
N ALA A 64 -15.91 -33.96 4.33
CA ALA A 64 -16.35 -32.61 4.68
C ALA A 64 -16.32 -31.63 3.49
N GLY A 65 -16.13 -32.11 2.26
CA GLY A 65 -16.07 -31.27 1.06
C GLY A 65 -17.39 -30.54 0.79
N MET A 66 -17.28 -29.31 0.27
CA MET A 66 -18.40 -28.46 -0.18
C MET A 66 -19.46 -28.16 0.89
N GLN A 67 -19.09 -28.14 2.18
CA GLN A 67 -20.03 -27.78 3.24
C GLN A 67 -20.26 -26.28 3.30
N GLY A 68 -21.53 -25.90 3.48
CA GLY A 68 -21.90 -24.50 3.74
C GLY A 68 -21.40 -24.01 5.11
N PRO A 69 -21.51 -22.69 5.37
CA PRO A 69 -21.17 -22.11 6.65
C PRO A 69 -21.86 -22.80 7.84
N SER A 70 -21.08 -23.17 8.86
CA SER A 70 -21.53 -23.89 10.05
C SER A 70 -20.74 -23.43 11.28
N LEU A 71 -21.10 -23.90 12.48
CA LEU A 71 -20.34 -23.60 13.70
C LEU A 71 -18.94 -24.25 13.71
N SER A 72 -18.78 -25.41 13.05
CA SER A 72 -17.49 -26.08 12.88
C SER A 72 -16.64 -25.45 11.76
N HIS A 73 -17.26 -24.91 10.73
CA HIS A 73 -16.64 -24.24 9.58
C HIS A 73 -17.38 -22.94 9.29
N PRO A 74 -17.04 -21.81 9.97
CA PRO A 74 -17.82 -20.57 9.89
C PRO A 74 -17.97 -20.00 8.49
N PHE A 75 -17.00 -20.26 7.59
CA PHE A 75 -17.05 -19.85 6.19
C PHE A 75 -17.28 -21.05 5.24
N GLY A 76 -17.55 -22.24 5.79
CA GLY A 76 -17.70 -23.47 5.03
C GLY A 76 -16.35 -24.09 4.67
N THR A 77 -16.41 -25.13 3.84
CA THR A 77 -15.26 -25.86 3.31
C THR A 77 -15.25 -25.81 1.78
N ASP A 78 -14.06 -25.92 1.18
CA ASP A 78 -13.89 -26.01 -0.28
C ASP A 78 -14.17 -27.44 -0.80
N ASP A 79 -13.88 -27.70 -2.07
CA ASP A 79 -14.04 -28.99 -2.73
C ASP A 79 -13.17 -30.11 -2.17
N LEU A 80 -12.05 -29.75 -1.52
CA LEU A 80 -11.14 -30.67 -0.84
C LEU A 80 -11.47 -30.83 0.66
N GLY A 81 -12.52 -30.13 1.15
CA GLY A 81 -12.88 -30.10 2.57
C GLY A 81 -11.97 -29.21 3.42
N GLN A 82 -11.16 -28.36 2.80
CA GLN A 82 -10.30 -27.42 3.52
C GLN A 82 -11.14 -26.27 4.11
N ASP A 83 -10.83 -25.85 5.33
CA ASP A 83 -11.55 -24.77 6.02
C ASP A 83 -11.27 -23.41 5.40
N ILE A 84 -12.31 -22.77 4.85
CA ILE A 84 -12.19 -21.48 4.14
C ILE A 84 -11.78 -20.36 5.10
N LEU A 85 -12.24 -20.35 6.36
CA LEU A 85 -11.87 -19.33 7.33
C LEU A 85 -10.37 -19.41 7.66
N ALA A 86 -9.83 -20.59 7.90
CA ALA A 86 -8.41 -20.79 8.16
C ALA A 86 -7.56 -20.32 6.97
N ARG A 87 -7.96 -20.67 5.75
CA ARG A 87 -7.30 -20.23 4.50
C ARG A 87 -7.42 -18.74 4.29
N MET A 88 -8.56 -18.14 4.61
CA MET A 88 -8.77 -16.67 4.55
C MET A 88 -7.86 -15.90 5.50
N ILE A 89 -7.73 -16.39 6.74
CA ILE A 89 -6.86 -15.79 7.76
C ILE A 89 -5.39 -15.85 7.32
N TYR A 90 -4.95 -17.02 6.87
CA TYR A 90 -3.57 -17.20 6.39
C TYR A 90 -3.32 -16.38 5.12
N GLY A 91 -4.22 -16.47 4.15
CA GLY A 91 -4.13 -15.76 2.88
C GLY A 91 -4.09 -14.26 3.03
N GLY A 92 -4.84 -13.74 3.99
CA GLY A 92 -4.82 -12.31 4.31
C GLY A 92 -3.47 -11.79 4.78
N ARG A 93 -2.70 -12.60 5.53
CA ARG A 93 -1.33 -12.23 5.91
C ARG A 93 -0.45 -12.02 4.69
N ILE A 94 -0.54 -12.93 3.72
CA ILE A 94 0.27 -12.86 2.51
C ILE A 94 -0.17 -11.69 1.64
N SER A 95 -1.48 -11.55 1.35
CA SER A 95 -2.01 -10.47 0.51
C SER A 95 -1.70 -9.08 1.08
N LEU A 96 -1.86 -8.88 2.40
CA LEU A 96 -1.51 -7.61 3.05
C LEU A 96 0.01 -7.38 3.09
N ALA A 97 0.82 -8.42 3.34
CA ALA A 97 2.27 -8.31 3.35
C ALA A 97 2.82 -7.98 1.95
N VAL A 98 2.31 -8.60 0.90
CA VAL A 98 2.68 -8.27 -0.50
C VAL A 98 2.31 -6.83 -0.81
N GLY A 99 1.09 -6.39 -0.47
CA GLY A 99 0.65 -5.02 -0.70
C GLY A 99 1.58 -3.99 -0.05
N LEU A 100 1.92 -4.21 1.22
CA LEU A 100 2.82 -3.33 1.97
C LEU A 100 4.26 -3.38 1.43
N ALA A 101 4.80 -4.57 1.18
CA ALA A 101 6.17 -4.73 0.70
C ALA A 101 6.35 -4.15 -0.72
N ALA A 102 5.40 -4.38 -1.63
CA ALA A 102 5.42 -3.82 -2.98
C ALA A 102 5.34 -2.28 -2.96
N MET A 103 4.50 -1.70 -2.09
CA MET A 103 4.45 -0.26 -1.87
C MET A 103 5.79 0.28 -1.41
N LEU A 104 6.46 -0.36 -0.44
CA LEU A 104 7.77 0.08 0.03
C LEU A 104 8.81 0.11 -1.10
N VAL A 105 8.84 -0.92 -1.95
CA VAL A 105 9.71 -0.96 -3.14
C VAL A 105 9.37 0.17 -4.11
N SER A 106 8.09 0.34 -4.43
CA SER A 106 7.60 1.39 -5.34
C SER A 106 7.94 2.80 -4.83
N VAL A 107 7.64 3.08 -3.56
CA VAL A 107 7.90 4.38 -2.93
C VAL A 107 9.40 4.64 -2.85
N PHE A 108 10.22 3.65 -2.51
CA PHE A 108 11.66 3.78 -2.45
C PHE A 108 12.26 4.14 -3.82
N ILE A 109 11.95 3.34 -4.85
CA ILE A 109 12.45 3.59 -6.22
C ILE A 109 11.91 4.93 -6.74
N GLY A 110 10.59 5.18 -6.59
CA GLY A 110 9.95 6.41 -7.04
C GLY A 110 10.51 7.66 -6.37
N THR A 111 10.75 7.59 -5.05
CA THR A 111 11.36 8.71 -4.32
C THR A 111 12.79 8.95 -4.77
N LEU A 112 13.58 7.90 -4.96
CA LEU A 112 14.96 8.03 -5.44
C LEU A 112 15.02 8.65 -6.84
N VAL A 113 14.28 8.09 -7.79
CA VAL A 113 14.25 8.58 -9.18
C VAL A 113 13.67 10.00 -9.26
N GLY A 114 12.57 10.26 -8.52
CA GLY A 114 11.93 11.57 -8.48
C GLY A 114 12.81 12.65 -7.87
N ALA A 115 13.50 12.32 -6.77
CA ALA A 115 14.47 13.23 -6.12
C ALA A 115 15.65 13.55 -7.05
N LEU A 116 16.24 12.53 -7.67
CA LEU A 116 17.33 12.71 -8.64
C LEU A 116 16.87 13.58 -9.82
N ALA A 117 15.70 13.31 -10.39
CA ALA A 117 15.16 14.10 -11.49
C ALA A 117 14.78 15.53 -11.08
N GLY A 118 14.31 15.75 -9.84
CA GLY A 118 13.94 17.06 -9.33
C GLY A 118 15.13 17.95 -8.96
N MET A 119 16.23 17.33 -8.53
CA MET A 119 17.48 18.06 -8.23
C MET A 119 18.38 18.28 -9.43
N SER A 120 18.30 17.40 -10.43
CA SER A 120 19.13 17.49 -11.63
C SER A 120 18.64 18.59 -12.57
N ARG A 121 19.60 19.31 -13.16
CA ARG A 121 19.34 20.27 -14.25
C ARG A 121 19.78 19.66 -15.57
N GLY A 122 19.02 19.94 -16.65
CA GLY A 122 19.38 19.52 -18.01
C GLY A 122 19.04 18.07 -18.34
N ALA A 123 19.91 17.40 -19.09
CA ALA A 123 19.64 16.11 -19.75
C ALA A 123 19.28 14.96 -18.80
N LEU A 124 19.93 14.88 -17.62
CA LEU A 124 19.68 13.79 -16.66
C LEU A 124 18.24 13.81 -16.14
N GLY A 125 17.74 14.97 -15.71
CA GLY A 125 16.36 15.11 -15.22
C GLY A 125 15.33 14.82 -16.31
N HIS A 126 15.58 15.23 -17.56
CA HIS A 126 14.73 14.92 -18.70
C HIS A 126 14.79 13.43 -19.08
N GLY A 127 15.97 12.83 -19.10
CA GLY A 127 16.15 11.41 -19.42
C GLY A 127 15.46 10.49 -18.41
N LEU A 128 15.54 10.78 -17.10
CA LEU A 128 14.84 10.02 -16.05
C LEU A 128 13.31 10.11 -16.23
N MET A 129 12.78 11.27 -16.60
CA MET A 129 11.34 11.39 -16.84
C MET A 129 10.92 10.75 -18.15
N TRP A 130 11.74 10.85 -19.21
CA TRP A 130 11.48 10.13 -20.45
C TRP A 130 11.41 8.61 -20.20
N LEU A 131 12.34 8.06 -19.39
CA LEU A 131 12.30 6.66 -18.98
C LEU A 131 11.04 6.33 -18.18
N THR A 132 10.64 7.22 -17.25
CA THR A 132 9.38 7.10 -16.49
C THR A 132 8.18 7.04 -17.41
N ASP A 133 8.14 7.91 -18.43
CA ASP A 133 7.06 7.99 -19.41
C ASP A 133 7.02 6.74 -20.32
N LEU A 134 8.20 6.24 -20.71
CA LEU A 134 8.33 5.00 -21.47
C LEU A 134 7.70 3.81 -20.69
N PHE A 135 8.06 3.63 -19.42
CA PHE A 135 7.49 2.56 -18.61
C PHE A 135 5.97 2.73 -18.39
N LEU A 136 5.49 3.95 -18.24
CA LEU A 136 4.04 4.23 -18.11
C LEU A 136 3.25 3.94 -19.40
N SER A 137 3.90 3.97 -20.56
CA SER A 137 3.24 3.65 -21.83
C SER A 137 3.06 2.14 -22.05
N LEU A 138 3.78 1.30 -21.29
CA LEU A 138 3.67 -0.15 -21.41
C LEU A 138 2.39 -0.66 -20.74
N PRO A 139 1.68 -1.63 -21.34
CA PRO A 139 0.51 -2.23 -20.71
C PRO A 139 0.94 -3.02 -19.47
N GLN A 140 0.58 -2.48 -18.30
CA GLN A 140 1.08 -2.96 -17.01
C GLN A 140 0.77 -4.44 -16.75
N LEU A 141 -0.47 -4.89 -17.00
CA LEU A 141 -0.89 -6.26 -16.68
C LEU A 141 -0.16 -7.31 -17.54
N PRO A 142 -0.07 -7.19 -18.88
CA PRO A 142 0.75 -8.09 -19.70
C PRO A 142 2.22 -8.14 -19.27
N LEU A 143 2.79 -7.00 -18.88
CA LEU A 143 4.18 -6.93 -18.43
C LEU A 143 4.38 -7.65 -17.08
N LEU A 144 3.44 -7.48 -16.14
CA LEU A 144 3.42 -8.21 -14.87
C LEU A 144 3.38 -9.73 -15.12
N LEU A 145 2.46 -10.21 -15.97
CA LEU A 145 2.31 -11.62 -16.29
C LEU A 145 3.59 -12.19 -16.93
N LEU A 146 4.18 -11.46 -17.89
CA LEU A 146 5.41 -11.86 -18.57
C LEU A 146 6.58 -11.99 -17.58
N LEU A 147 6.80 -10.98 -16.74
CA LEU A 147 7.91 -10.99 -15.78
C LEU A 147 7.77 -12.12 -14.75
N ILE A 148 6.55 -12.35 -14.24
CA ILE A 148 6.32 -13.46 -13.32
C ILE A 148 6.56 -14.79 -14.00
N TYR A 149 6.06 -14.98 -15.22
CA TYR A 149 6.28 -16.21 -15.98
C TYR A 149 7.78 -16.48 -16.20
N LEU A 150 8.54 -15.47 -16.61
CA LEU A 150 9.97 -15.61 -16.93
C LEU A 150 10.85 -15.90 -15.70
N PHE A 151 10.56 -15.30 -14.55
CA PHE A 151 11.45 -15.35 -13.37
C PHE A 151 10.98 -16.30 -12.28
N ARG A 152 9.77 -16.89 -12.42
CA ARG A 152 9.15 -17.74 -11.40
C ARG A 152 10.05 -18.88 -10.94
N ASP A 153 10.58 -19.65 -11.88
CA ASP A 153 11.32 -20.87 -11.55
C ASP A 153 12.73 -20.55 -11.01
N GLY A 154 13.37 -19.52 -11.51
CA GLY A 154 14.67 -19.08 -11.00
C GLY A 154 14.62 -18.64 -9.55
N LEU A 155 13.63 -17.83 -9.18
CA LEU A 155 13.48 -17.35 -7.80
C LEU A 155 13.02 -18.46 -6.84
N LYS A 156 12.17 -19.39 -7.29
CA LYS A 156 11.81 -20.58 -6.49
C LYS A 156 13.01 -21.45 -6.15
N GLN A 157 13.93 -21.64 -7.08
CA GLN A 157 15.15 -22.43 -6.85
C GLN A 157 16.07 -21.80 -5.79
N VAL A 158 16.14 -20.47 -5.74
CA VAL A 158 17.03 -19.74 -4.83
C VAL A 158 16.40 -19.56 -3.43
N PHE A 159 15.11 -19.20 -3.37
CA PHE A 159 14.45 -18.79 -2.13
C PHE A 159 13.32 -19.73 -1.68
N GLY A 160 13.20 -20.90 -2.33
CA GLY A 160 12.13 -21.85 -2.07
C GLY A 160 10.80 -21.47 -2.74
N PRO A 161 9.81 -22.39 -2.74
CA PRO A 161 8.57 -22.23 -3.50
C PRO A 161 7.72 -21.04 -3.04
N GLU A 162 7.58 -20.82 -1.74
CA GLU A 162 6.78 -19.72 -1.18
C GLU A 162 7.56 -18.40 -1.17
N GLY A 163 8.80 -18.42 -0.62
CA GLY A 163 9.63 -17.22 -0.50
C GLY A 163 10.02 -16.65 -1.87
N GLY A 164 10.35 -17.51 -2.83
CA GLY A 164 10.70 -17.10 -4.20
C GLY A 164 9.54 -16.42 -4.92
N ILE A 165 8.31 -16.94 -4.78
CA ILE A 165 7.11 -16.29 -5.33
C ILE A 165 6.80 -14.98 -4.62
N PHE A 166 6.90 -14.94 -3.30
CA PHE A 166 6.67 -13.69 -2.53
C PHE A 166 7.62 -12.59 -2.99
N ILE A 167 8.92 -12.86 -3.02
CA ILE A 167 9.94 -11.91 -3.47
C ILE A 167 9.69 -11.47 -4.92
N LEU A 168 9.39 -12.43 -5.81
CA LEU A 168 9.11 -12.13 -7.21
C LEU A 168 7.92 -11.17 -7.36
N ILE A 169 6.78 -11.48 -6.74
CA ILE A 169 5.57 -10.67 -6.83
C ILE A 169 5.81 -9.27 -6.27
N VAL A 170 6.47 -9.16 -5.11
CA VAL A 170 6.82 -7.88 -4.48
C VAL A 170 7.72 -7.04 -5.39
N LEU A 171 8.79 -7.64 -5.95
CA LEU A 171 9.72 -6.93 -6.83
C LEU A 171 9.08 -6.53 -8.16
N VAL A 172 8.27 -7.40 -8.76
CA VAL A 172 7.62 -7.12 -10.04
C VAL A 172 6.53 -6.06 -9.87
N ILE A 173 5.65 -6.19 -8.88
CA ILE A 173 4.61 -5.18 -8.62
C ILE A 173 5.26 -3.85 -8.22
N GLY A 174 6.12 -3.83 -7.21
CA GLY A 174 6.78 -2.62 -6.74
C GLY A 174 7.68 -1.98 -7.80
N GLY A 175 8.39 -2.81 -8.58
CA GLY A 175 9.25 -2.39 -9.68
C GLY A 175 8.52 -1.87 -10.91
N LEU A 176 7.20 -2.05 -11.01
CA LEU A 176 6.37 -1.52 -12.10
C LEU A 176 5.35 -0.46 -11.61
N ARG A 177 5.47 0.02 -10.36
CA ARG A 177 4.56 1.02 -9.79
C ARG A 177 5.26 2.29 -9.30
N TRP A 178 6.58 2.37 -9.42
CA TRP A 178 7.36 3.53 -8.95
C TRP A 178 7.14 4.82 -9.76
N MET A 179 6.66 4.72 -11.02
CA MET A 179 6.61 5.85 -11.93
C MET A 179 5.68 7.00 -11.48
N PRO A 180 4.43 6.75 -11.01
CA PRO A 180 3.58 7.81 -10.48
C PRO A 180 4.21 8.51 -9.26
N VAL A 181 4.86 7.73 -8.37
CA VAL A 181 5.57 8.27 -7.22
C VAL A 181 6.74 9.15 -7.65
N ALA A 182 7.53 8.71 -8.63
CA ALA A 182 8.66 9.50 -9.15
C ALA A 182 8.22 10.85 -9.73
N ARG A 183 7.13 10.88 -10.49
CA ARG A 183 6.54 12.14 -11.00
C ARG A 183 6.09 13.06 -9.88
N LEU A 184 5.40 12.51 -8.88
CA LEU A 184 4.96 13.25 -7.70
C LEU A 184 6.14 13.85 -6.95
N VAL A 185 7.14 13.03 -6.61
CA VAL A 185 8.33 13.46 -5.87
C VAL A 185 9.11 14.51 -6.64
N ARG A 186 9.30 14.33 -7.95
CA ARG A 186 9.93 15.37 -8.79
C ARG A 186 9.20 16.70 -8.71
N ALA A 187 7.86 16.71 -8.85
CA ALA A 187 7.07 17.91 -8.77
C ALA A 187 7.21 18.61 -7.42
N GLN A 188 7.19 17.85 -6.31
CA GLN A 188 7.42 18.36 -4.97
C GLN A 188 8.84 18.96 -4.81
N PHE A 189 9.86 18.26 -5.31
CA PHE A 189 11.24 18.72 -5.25
C PHE A 189 11.44 20.02 -6.02
N LEU A 190 10.88 20.12 -7.23
CA LEU A 190 10.92 21.36 -8.04
C LEU A 190 10.25 22.54 -7.31
N SER A 191 9.10 22.30 -6.66
CA SER A 191 8.38 23.34 -5.93
C SER A 191 9.12 23.76 -4.64
N ILE A 192 9.66 22.78 -3.88
CA ILE A 192 10.24 23.04 -2.56
C ILE A 192 11.63 23.68 -2.71
N ARG A 193 12.44 23.30 -3.70
CA ARG A 193 13.78 23.84 -3.89
C ARG A 193 13.83 25.33 -4.20
N GLU A 194 12.72 25.92 -4.67
CA GLU A 194 12.55 27.34 -4.95
C GLU A 194 12.00 28.12 -3.72
N LYS A 195 11.90 27.50 -2.55
CA LYS A 195 11.45 28.14 -1.32
C LYS A 195 12.58 28.87 -0.63
N GLU A 196 12.28 30.00 0.01
CA GLU A 196 13.24 30.90 0.67
C GLU A 196 14.15 30.18 1.67
N PHE A 197 13.62 29.23 2.46
CA PHE A 197 14.43 28.49 3.43
C PHE A 197 15.46 27.56 2.79
N VAL A 198 15.21 27.04 1.56
CA VAL A 198 16.20 26.25 0.80
C VAL A 198 17.23 27.17 0.18
N GLU A 199 16.83 28.31 -0.32
CA GLU A 199 17.76 29.33 -0.84
C GLU A 199 18.67 29.87 0.26
N ALA A 200 18.13 30.17 1.44
CA ALA A 200 18.92 30.59 2.60
C ALA A 200 19.93 29.49 3.01
N ALA A 201 19.52 28.21 3.06
CA ALA A 201 20.42 27.10 3.34
C ALA A 201 21.55 27.02 2.29
N ARG A 202 21.24 27.26 1.01
CA ARG A 202 22.22 27.30 -0.10
C ARG A 202 23.20 28.46 0.07
N ALA A 203 22.70 29.65 0.39
CA ALA A 203 23.53 30.82 0.63
C ALA A 203 24.50 30.64 1.80
N LEU A 204 24.09 29.85 2.82
CA LEU A 204 24.94 29.44 3.96
C LEU A 204 25.89 28.28 3.63
N GLY A 205 25.99 27.84 2.36
CA GLY A 205 26.92 26.81 1.91
C GLY A 205 26.46 25.36 2.11
N ALA A 206 25.15 25.11 2.29
CA ALA A 206 24.68 23.76 2.39
C ALA A 206 24.89 22.98 1.07
N SER A 207 25.54 21.79 1.17
CA SER A 207 25.74 20.90 0.02
C SER A 207 24.40 20.39 -0.56
N PRO A 208 24.35 19.99 -1.85
CA PRO A 208 23.13 19.46 -2.46
C PRO A 208 22.51 18.31 -1.68
N VAL A 209 23.32 17.38 -1.18
CA VAL A 209 22.86 16.26 -0.34
C VAL A 209 22.23 16.77 0.96
N ARG A 210 22.84 17.76 1.61
CA ARG A 210 22.30 18.38 2.83
C ARG A 210 20.98 19.10 2.55
N GLN A 211 20.84 19.79 1.40
CA GLN A 211 19.60 20.44 0.98
C GLN A 211 18.50 19.38 0.80
N VAL A 212 18.78 18.26 0.11
CA VAL A 212 17.82 17.17 -0.09
C VAL A 212 17.40 16.57 1.25
N VAL A 213 18.33 16.06 2.04
CA VAL A 213 18.02 15.23 3.22
C VAL A 213 17.45 16.05 4.37
N LYS A 214 17.90 17.29 4.58
CA LYS A 214 17.47 18.10 5.72
C LYS A 214 16.35 19.10 5.42
N HIS A 215 16.21 19.51 4.15
CA HIS A 215 15.28 20.59 3.81
C HIS A 215 14.19 20.19 2.83
N ILE A 216 14.48 19.42 1.78
CA ILE A 216 13.51 19.13 0.72
C ILE A 216 12.73 17.86 1.03
N LEU A 217 13.42 16.74 1.25
CA LEU A 217 12.78 15.44 1.47
C LEU A 217 11.80 15.41 2.66
N PRO A 218 12.14 15.96 3.85
CA PRO A 218 11.20 15.98 4.97
C PRO A 218 9.89 16.73 4.65
N ASN A 219 9.98 17.80 3.85
CA ASN A 219 8.81 18.58 3.42
C ASN A 219 8.03 17.90 2.28
N ALA A 220 8.65 16.98 1.53
CA ALA A 220 7.99 16.18 0.49
C ALA A 220 7.34 14.90 1.04
N LEU A 221 7.63 14.49 2.28
CA LEU A 221 7.12 13.22 2.85
C LEU A 221 5.60 13.16 2.94
N GLY A 222 4.91 14.25 3.24
CA GLY A 222 3.45 14.26 3.32
C GLY A 222 2.78 13.69 2.06
N PRO A 223 3.00 14.30 0.89
CA PRO A 223 2.50 13.76 -0.38
C PRO A 223 2.98 12.34 -0.71
N VAL A 224 4.21 11.97 -0.33
CA VAL A 224 4.76 10.63 -0.56
C VAL A 224 4.03 9.57 0.29
N ILE A 225 3.74 9.87 1.56
CA ILE A 225 2.98 8.97 2.44
C ILE A 225 1.57 8.74 1.88
N ILE A 226 0.90 9.81 1.42
CA ILE A 226 -0.42 9.70 0.80
C ILE A 226 -0.38 8.81 -0.44
N ALA A 227 0.58 9.04 -1.34
CA ALA A 227 0.77 8.22 -2.53
C ALA A 227 1.05 6.76 -2.18
N GLY A 228 1.90 6.50 -1.19
CA GLY A 228 2.18 5.16 -0.69
C GLY A 228 0.95 4.47 -0.13
N THR A 229 0.11 5.18 0.62
CA THR A 229 -1.13 4.60 1.15
C THR A 229 -2.04 4.10 0.03
N ILE A 230 -2.25 4.91 -1.01
CA ILE A 230 -3.05 4.51 -2.18
C ILE A 230 -2.37 3.36 -2.94
N ASP A 231 -1.04 3.35 -3.00
CA ASP A 231 -0.27 2.32 -3.70
C ASP A 231 -0.39 0.93 -3.03
N VAL A 232 -0.57 0.85 -1.71
CA VAL A 232 -0.86 -0.42 -1.01
C VAL A 232 -2.15 -1.06 -1.56
N ALA A 233 -3.23 -0.29 -1.67
CA ALA A 233 -4.51 -0.79 -2.18
C ALA A 233 -4.36 -1.32 -3.62
N ALA A 234 -3.67 -0.57 -4.45
CA ALA A 234 -3.44 -0.96 -5.84
C ALA A 234 -2.48 -2.17 -5.98
N ALA A 235 -1.52 -2.34 -5.06
CA ALA A 235 -0.66 -3.52 -5.02
C ALA A 235 -1.42 -4.78 -4.58
N ILE A 236 -2.36 -4.67 -3.62
CA ILE A 236 -3.25 -5.78 -3.22
C ILE A 236 -4.11 -6.22 -4.41
N ILE A 237 -4.69 -5.27 -5.17
CA ILE A 237 -5.46 -5.60 -6.38
C ILE A 237 -4.58 -6.29 -7.42
N ALA A 238 -3.35 -5.80 -7.63
CA ALA A 238 -2.42 -6.39 -8.60
C ALA A 238 -2.03 -7.83 -8.22
N GLU A 239 -1.70 -8.08 -6.94
CA GLU A 239 -1.43 -9.44 -6.43
C GLU A 239 -2.65 -10.34 -6.63
N SER A 240 -3.83 -9.87 -6.19
CA SER A 240 -5.06 -10.65 -6.31
C SER A 240 -5.41 -10.97 -7.76
N THR A 241 -5.17 -10.05 -8.69
CA THR A 241 -5.35 -10.27 -10.13
C THR A 241 -4.39 -11.33 -10.65
N LEU A 242 -3.11 -11.27 -10.29
CA LEU A 242 -2.10 -12.25 -10.69
C LEU A 242 -2.42 -13.64 -10.15
N SER A 243 -2.82 -13.73 -8.89
CA SER A 243 -3.22 -14.97 -8.23
C SER A 243 -4.52 -15.53 -8.83
N PHE A 244 -5.51 -14.68 -9.14
CA PHE A 244 -6.74 -15.05 -9.83
C PHE A 244 -6.51 -15.55 -11.26
N LEU A 245 -5.49 -15.06 -11.95
CA LEU A 245 -5.08 -15.55 -13.27
C LEU A 245 -4.19 -16.81 -13.21
N GLY A 246 -3.96 -17.38 -12.02
CA GLY A 246 -3.18 -18.61 -11.82
C GLY A 246 -1.67 -18.43 -11.84
N LEU A 247 -1.16 -17.20 -11.94
CA LEU A 247 0.27 -16.86 -11.95
C LEU A 247 0.80 -16.36 -10.60
N GLY A 248 -0.04 -16.33 -9.57
CA GLY A 248 0.33 -15.97 -8.20
C GLY A 248 0.93 -17.15 -7.41
N PHE A 249 0.53 -17.23 -6.15
CA PHE A 249 0.97 -18.26 -5.22
C PHE A 249 0.45 -19.65 -5.57
N PRO A 250 1.17 -20.72 -5.19
CA PRO A 250 0.73 -22.10 -5.40
C PRO A 250 -0.50 -22.44 -4.54
N PRO A 251 -1.23 -23.55 -4.84
CA PRO A 251 -2.44 -23.94 -4.11
C PRO A 251 -2.25 -24.10 -2.60
N ASP A 252 -1.09 -24.58 -2.17
CA ASP A 252 -0.75 -24.81 -0.76
C ASP A 252 -0.48 -23.51 0.01
N THR A 253 -0.36 -22.40 -0.69
CA THR A 253 -0.12 -21.07 -0.12
C THR A 253 -1.29 -20.17 -0.48
N PRO A 254 -2.40 -20.22 0.29
CA PRO A 254 -3.58 -19.41 -0.02
C PRO A 254 -3.25 -17.91 0.09
N THR A 255 -3.79 -17.14 -0.86
CA THR A 255 -3.97 -15.68 -0.79
C THR A 255 -5.43 -15.38 -1.09
N TRP A 256 -5.90 -14.18 -0.80
CA TRP A 256 -7.29 -13.83 -1.16
C TRP A 256 -7.54 -13.95 -2.67
N GLY A 257 -6.56 -13.57 -3.50
CA GLY A 257 -6.65 -13.74 -4.95
C GLY A 257 -6.65 -15.21 -5.38
N ARG A 258 -5.84 -16.07 -4.71
CA ARG A 258 -5.82 -17.51 -4.97
C ARG A 258 -7.14 -18.17 -4.61
N LEU A 259 -7.72 -17.81 -3.46
CA LEU A 259 -9.04 -18.32 -3.06
C LEU A 259 -10.13 -17.95 -4.05
N LEU A 260 -10.08 -16.76 -4.67
CA LEU A 260 -10.99 -16.39 -5.76
C LEU A 260 -10.78 -17.26 -7.00
N TYR A 261 -9.54 -17.62 -7.33
CA TYR A 261 -9.25 -18.54 -8.43
C TYR A 261 -9.83 -19.92 -8.17
N ASP A 262 -9.66 -20.46 -6.95
CA ASP A 262 -10.18 -21.75 -6.56
C ASP A 262 -11.72 -21.77 -6.56
N ALA A 263 -12.36 -20.65 -6.21
CA ALA A 263 -13.81 -20.50 -6.15
C ALA A 263 -14.51 -20.33 -7.52
N LYS A 264 -13.78 -19.93 -8.59
CA LYS A 264 -14.41 -19.51 -9.87
C LYS A 264 -15.26 -20.57 -10.57
N ASP A 265 -14.88 -21.84 -10.41
CA ASP A 265 -15.56 -22.96 -11.06
C ASP A 265 -16.72 -23.53 -10.20
N PHE A 266 -16.92 -22.98 -8.98
CA PHE A 266 -17.92 -23.45 -8.01
C PHE A 266 -18.92 -22.37 -7.60
N LEU A 267 -19.04 -21.28 -8.37
CA LEU A 267 -19.92 -20.15 -8.04
C LEU A 267 -21.39 -20.51 -7.92
N ASP A 268 -21.85 -21.50 -8.70
CA ASP A 268 -23.24 -21.97 -8.70
C ASP A 268 -23.57 -22.84 -7.47
N ILE A 269 -22.56 -23.49 -6.87
CA ILE A 269 -22.69 -24.41 -5.74
C ILE A 269 -22.38 -23.72 -4.42
N GLY A 270 -21.28 -22.97 -4.40
CA GLY A 270 -20.75 -22.33 -3.20
C GLY A 270 -20.36 -20.86 -3.41
N PRO A 271 -21.31 -19.94 -3.69
CA PRO A 271 -20.98 -18.53 -3.95
C PRO A 271 -20.22 -17.86 -2.80
N HIS A 272 -20.37 -18.36 -1.58
CA HIS A 272 -19.67 -17.87 -0.40
C HIS A 272 -18.13 -18.05 -0.48
N TRP A 273 -17.63 -19.04 -1.25
CA TRP A 273 -16.19 -19.22 -1.46
C TRP A 273 -15.55 -18.02 -2.15
N ALA A 274 -16.28 -17.35 -3.04
CA ALA A 274 -15.82 -16.12 -3.69
C ALA A 274 -16.21 -14.86 -2.88
N LEU A 275 -17.37 -14.85 -2.22
CA LEU A 275 -17.85 -13.69 -1.46
C LEU A 275 -16.92 -13.32 -0.31
N PHE A 276 -16.41 -14.29 0.44
CA PHE A 276 -15.52 -14.00 1.56
C PHE A 276 -14.18 -13.40 1.13
N PRO A 277 -13.38 -14.00 0.22
CA PRO A 277 -12.14 -13.40 -0.23
C PRO A 277 -12.35 -12.12 -1.03
N GLY A 278 -13.37 -12.07 -1.89
CA GLY A 278 -13.73 -10.85 -2.61
C GLY A 278 -14.13 -9.72 -1.68
N GLY A 279 -14.91 -10.02 -0.64
CA GLY A 279 -15.30 -9.08 0.41
C GLY A 279 -14.09 -8.57 1.21
N ALA A 280 -13.14 -9.44 1.55
CA ALA A 280 -11.93 -9.06 2.26
C ALA A 280 -11.04 -8.11 1.42
N ILE A 281 -10.84 -8.42 0.12
CA ILE A 281 -10.13 -7.53 -0.82
C ILE A 281 -10.85 -6.19 -0.91
N PHE A 282 -12.17 -6.21 -1.11
CA PHE A 282 -12.99 -5.00 -1.22
C PHE A 282 -12.86 -4.11 0.03
N ILE A 283 -13.05 -4.69 1.21
CA ILE A 283 -12.95 -3.96 2.49
C ILE A 283 -11.53 -3.39 2.67
N ALA A 284 -10.49 -4.19 2.42
CA ALA A 284 -9.10 -3.73 2.55
C ALA A 284 -8.82 -2.55 1.62
N VAL A 285 -9.16 -2.68 0.34
CA VAL A 285 -8.89 -1.65 -0.69
C VAL A 285 -9.67 -0.37 -0.40
N VAL A 286 -10.96 -0.48 -0.12
CA VAL A 286 -11.81 0.69 0.19
C VAL A 286 -11.35 1.37 1.48
N ALA A 287 -11.04 0.60 2.52
CA ALA A 287 -10.57 1.15 3.78
C ALA A 287 -9.23 1.89 3.60
N ILE A 288 -8.27 1.31 2.88
CA ILE A 288 -6.98 1.94 2.62
C ILE A 288 -7.15 3.23 1.81
N ASN A 289 -8.02 3.26 0.80
CA ASN A 289 -8.28 4.46 0.01
C ASN A 289 -8.89 5.59 0.87
N PHE A 290 -9.91 5.32 1.70
CA PHE A 290 -10.47 6.34 2.59
C PHE A 290 -9.49 6.81 3.67
N ILE A 291 -8.60 5.94 4.15
CA ILE A 291 -7.50 6.34 5.03
C ILE A 291 -6.55 7.29 4.27
N GLY A 292 -6.21 6.99 3.03
CA GLY A 292 -5.40 7.84 2.16
C GLY A 292 -6.01 9.23 1.95
N ASP A 293 -7.32 9.29 1.68
CA ASP A 293 -8.07 10.55 1.55
C ASP A 293 -8.08 11.35 2.87
N GLY A 294 -8.33 10.67 3.99
CA GLY A 294 -8.27 11.31 5.32
C GLY A 294 -6.88 11.84 5.68
N LEU A 295 -5.82 11.11 5.31
CA LEU A 295 -4.43 11.58 5.46
C LEU A 295 -4.15 12.80 4.57
N ARG A 296 -4.65 12.80 3.34
CA ARG A 296 -4.53 13.93 2.41
C ARG A 296 -5.18 15.18 3.00
N ASP A 297 -6.43 15.08 3.49
CA ASP A 297 -7.13 16.19 4.10
C ASP A 297 -6.46 16.69 5.40
N ALA A 298 -5.86 15.78 6.17
CA ALA A 298 -5.17 16.10 7.40
C ALA A 298 -3.81 16.77 7.17
N LEU A 299 -3.09 16.38 6.11
CA LEU A 299 -1.75 16.90 5.76
C LEU A 299 -1.83 18.16 4.87
N ASP A 300 -2.97 18.49 4.26
CA ASP A 300 -3.13 19.71 3.45
C ASP A 300 -3.19 20.94 4.34
N ALA A 301 -2.08 21.70 4.37
CA ALA A 301 -1.96 22.92 5.15
C ALA A 301 -2.77 24.11 4.57
N ARG A 302 -3.30 24.01 3.34
CA ARG A 302 -3.97 25.13 2.66
C ARG A 302 -5.41 25.38 3.11
N ARG A 303 -6.00 24.47 3.89
CA ARG A 303 -7.37 24.62 4.45
C ARG A 303 -7.41 25.37 5.80
N VAL A 304 -6.43 26.21 6.08
CA VAL A 304 -6.47 27.13 7.22
C VAL A 304 -6.87 28.51 6.68
N ILE A 305 -8.15 28.71 6.38
CA ILE A 305 -8.82 30.00 6.35
C ILE A 305 -10.17 29.82 7.03
#